data_e28a394cb2b1250a40ecb74f69a65f81
#
_entry.id   e28a394cb2b1250a40ecb74f69a65f81
#
_cell.length_a   1.000
_cell.length_b   1.000
_cell.length_c   1.000
_cell.angle_alpha   90.00
_cell.angle_beta   90.00
_cell.angle_gamma   90.00
#
_symmetry.space_group_name_H-M   'P 1'
#
loop_
_entity.id
_entity.type
_entity.pdbx_description
1 polymer ?
#
loop_
_entity_poly.entity_id
_entity_poly.type
_entity_poly.pdbx_seq_one_letter_code
_entity_poly.pdbx_strand_id
1 'polypeptide(L)'
;MSGFKHIILPDDGERDLIFFLAMEEFVAQNGPGDAFFVWRVPPTVIIGRNQDLQAEVNLEYCKEHGVKIVRRKSGGGCVYSDKGNIMVSYVSAKGDTSSVFERYLSAMTQCLCLLGLEAEKSGRNDILVQGRKVSGNALHQLPDRTIVHGTLLYDTDLDALEQAIRPPVEKLERHRVQSVRQRVRNLAECLDPARIPSAEALEAFILDYFCTETVTLTSNDTKLIDQYGRESFEDLSV
;
A
#
# COMPACT_ATOMS: atom_id res chain seq x y z
N MET A 1 -11.24 4.77 -19.07
CA MET A 1 -11.90 4.58 -17.74
C MET A 1 -12.48 5.92 -17.34
N SER A 2 -13.67 5.98 -16.71
CA SER A 2 -14.10 7.19 -16.01
C SER A 2 -13.03 7.47 -14.96
N GLY A 3 -12.45 8.67 -14.94
CA GLY A 3 -11.38 9.04 -14.03
C GLY A 3 -11.83 8.97 -12.58
N PHE A 4 -10.90 8.62 -11.71
CA PHE A 4 -11.15 8.59 -10.26
C PHE A 4 -11.06 10.00 -9.67
N LYS A 5 -11.57 10.17 -8.47
CA LYS A 5 -11.42 11.40 -7.70
C LYS A 5 -10.19 11.27 -6.80
N HIS A 6 -9.21 12.14 -7.01
CA HIS A 6 -8.04 12.26 -6.14
C HIS A 6 -8.47 12.88 -4.81
N ILE A 7 -8.31 12.13 -3.73
CA ILE A 7 -8.58 12.65 -2.38
C ILE A 7 -7.30 13.23 -1.80
N ILE A 8 -7.34 14.50 -1.40
CA ILE A 8 -6.21 15.19 -0.77
C ILE A 8 -6.56 15.69 0.63
N LEU A 9 -5.55 15.78 1.47
CA LEU A 9 -5.64 16.35 2.80
C LEU A 9 -5.64 17.89 2.72
N PRO A 10 -6.21 18.59 3.72
CA PRO A 10 -6.23 20.07 3.75
C PRO A 10 -4.88 20.67 4.18
N ASP A 11 -3.94 19.84 4.63
CA ASP A 11 -2.61 20.24 5.11
C ASP A 11 -1.55 19.19 4.75
N ASP A 12 -0.27 19.57 4.85
CA ASP A 12 0.89 18.70 4.57
C ASP A 12 1.43 18.04 5.85
N GLY A 13 0.62 17.94 6.91
CA GLY A 13 1.03 17.33 8.16
C GLY A 13 1.39 15.85 8.01
N GLU A 14 2.47 15.44 8.65
CA GLU A 14 2.85 14.02 8.65
C GLU A 14 1.77 13.18 9.36
N ARG A 15 1.40 12.07 8.76
CA ARG A 15 0.41 11.12 9.28
C ARG A 15 1.03 9.73 9.37
N ASP A 16 0.53 8.94 10.30
CA ASP A 16 0.93 7.54 10.43
C ASP A 16 -0.02 6.60 9.66
N LEU A 17 0.31 5.31 9.71
CA LEU A 17 -0.45 4.28 9.02
C LEU A 17 -1.91 4.20 9.49
N ILE A 18 -2.15 4.34 10.80
CA ILE A 18 -3.49 4.24 11.39
C ILE A 18 -4.41 5.31 10.80
N PHE A 19 -3.88 6.54 10.64
CA PHE A 19 -4.62 7.61 9.99
C PHE A 19 -5.04 7.23 8.56
N PHE A 20 -4.13 6.72 7.73
CA PHE A 20 -4.44 6.40 6.33
C PHE A 20 -5.39 5.20 6.20
N LEU A 21 -5.26 4.17 7.04
CA LEU A 21 -6.22 3.06 7.07
C LEU A 21 -7.63 3.54 7.51
N ALA A 22 -7.69 4.46 8.45
CA ALA A 22 -8.94 5.10 8.86
C ALA A 22 -9.51 6.01 7.75
N MET A 23 -8.65 6.73 7.03
CA MET A 23 -9.03 7.56 5.88
C MET A 23 -9.66 6.71 4.75
N GLU A 24 -9.14 5.52 4.47
CA GLU A 24 -9.74 4.59 3.50
C GLU A 24 -11.21 4.29 3.85
N GLU A 25 -11.48 3.94 5.10
CA GLU A 25 -12.84 3.63 5.55
C GLU A 25 -13.73 4.88 5.61
N PHE A 26 -13.20 6.02 6.04
CA PHE A 26 -13.91 7.28 6.03
C PHE A 26 -14.34 7.68 4.61
N VAL A 27 -13.42 7.60 3.65
CA VAL A 27 -13.71 7.88 2.23
C VAL A 27 -14.70 6.87 1.67
N ALA A 28 -14.64 5.61 2.08
CA ALA A 28 -15.61 4.60 1.66
C ALA A 28 -17.03 4.89 2.18
N GLN A 29 -17.17 5.46 3.36
CA GLN A 29 -18.47 5.78 3.96
C GLN A 29 -19.03 7.14 3.51
N ASN A 30 -18.17 8.15 3.36
CA ASN A 30 -18.57 9.54 3.19
C ASN A 30 -18.11 10.17 1.86
N GLY A 31 -17.19 9.51 1.17
CA GLY A 31 -16.55 10.06 -0.02
C GLY A 31 -17.36 9.92 -1.30
N PRO A 32 -16.92 10.61 -2.35
CA PRO A 32 -17.52 10.51 -3.66
C PRO A 32 -17.20 9.15 -4.29
N GLY A 33 -18.02 8.63 -5.16
CA GLY A 33 -17.87 7.43 -6.01
C GLY A 33 -16.52 6.71 -5.99
N ASP A 34 -15.91 6.53 -7.13
CA ASP A 34 -14.54 5.96 -7.22
C ASP A 34 -13.51 7.00 -6.78
N ALA A 35 -12.78 6.70 -5.69
CA ALA A 35 -11.78 7.59 -5.10
C ALA A 35 -10.40 6.94 -5.09
N PHE A 36 -9.35 7.73 -5.22
CA PHE A 36 -7.98 7.27 -5.30
C PHE A 36 -7.05 8.25 -4.57
N PHE A 37 -6.06 7.73 -3.86
CA PHE A 37 -5.02 8.55 -3.25
C PHE A 37 -3.75 7.73 -3.01
N VAL A 38 -2.64 8.43 -2.96
CA VAL A 38 -1.32 7.87 -2.65
C VAL A 38 -0.80 8.48 -1.36
N TRP A 39 0.01 7.73 -0.62
CA TRP A 39 0.55 8.17 0.65
C TRP A 39 1.81 7.40 1.03
N ARG A 40 2.58 7.95 1.95
CA ARG A 40 3.80 7.33 2.49
C ARG A 40 3.83 7.49 4.01
N VAL A 41 4.45 6.55 4.70
CA VAL A 41 4.56 6.54 6.16
C VAL A 41 6.02 6.38 6.61
N PRO A 42 6.35 6.77 7.85
CA PRO A 42 7.60 6.35 8.49
C PRO A 42 7.71 4.82 8.57
N PRO A 43 8.90 4.27 8.87
CA PRO A 43 9.11 2.83 9.00
C PRO A 43 8.02 2.13 9.81
N THR A 44 7.27 1.24 9.16
CA THR A 44 6.12 0.56 9.75
C THR A 44 5.97 -0.85 9.19
N VAL A 45 5.77 -1.83 10.05
CA VAL A 45 5.34 -3.18 9.68
C VAL A 45 3.81 -3.24 9.72
N ILE A 46 3.21 -3.72 8.66
CA ILE A 46 1.77 -3.86 8.49
C ILE A 46 1.42 -5.34 8.47
N ILE A 47 0.81 -5.85 9.53
CA ILE A 47 0.40 -7.26 9.57
C ILE A 47 -1.04 -7.43 9.08
N GLY A 48 -1.31 -8.52 8.37
CA GLY A 48 -2.65 -8.86 7.92
C GLY A 48 -3.55 -9.32 9.07
N ARG A 49 -4.87 -9.17 8.89
CA ARG A 49 -5.89 -9.46 9.92
C ARG A 49 -5.71 -10.80 10.64
N ASN A 50 -5.30 -11.85 9.94
CA ASN A 50 -5.24 -13.21 10.45
C ASN A 50 -3.81 -13.70 10.72
N GLN A 51 -2.81 -12.81 10.67
CA GLN A 51 -1.42 -13.22 10.87
C GLN A 51 -1.05 -13.23 12.36
N ASP A 52 -0.19 -14.17 12.73
CA ASP A 52 0.43 -14.21 14.05
C ASP A 52 1.59 -13.21 14.11
N LEU A 53 1.56 -12.31 15.10
CA LEU A 53 2.53 -11.25 15.25
C LEU A 53 3.95 -11.79 15.46
N GLN A 54 4.09 -12.78 16.36
CA GLN A 54 5.40 -13.30 16.74
C GLN A 54 6.04 -14.15 15.64
N ALA A 55 5.19 -14.82 14.82
CA ALA A 55 5.65 -15.63 13.71
C ALA A 55 6.08 -14.81 12.50
N GLU A 56 5.51 -13.63 12.30
CA GLU A 56 5.69 -12.84 11.07
C GLU A 56 6.63 -11.64 11.24
N VAL A 57 6.86 -11.17 12.49
CA VAL A 57 7.56 -9.91 12.77
C VAL A 57 8.76 -10.13 13.69
N ASN A 58 9.86 -9.47 13.39
CA ASN A 58 11.00 -9.39 14.28
C ASN A 58 10.80 -8.23 15.26
N LEU A 59 10.15 -8.52 16.40
CA LEU A 59 9.79 -7.53 17.40
C LEU A 59 11.01 -6.80 17.99
N GLU A 60 12.12 -7.53 18.19
CA GLU A 60 13.37 -6.97 18.72
C GLU A 60 13.92 -5.91 17.74
N TYR A 61 14.07 -6.27 16.47
CA TYR A 61 14.51 -5.33 15.45
C TYR A 61 13.59 -4.11 15.36
N CYS A 62 12.27 -4.31 15.35
CA CYS A 62 11.31 -3.21 15.26
C CYS A 62 11.45 -2.25 16.43
N LYS A 63 11.60 -2.78 17.65
CA LYS A 63 11.81 -1.97 18.85
C LYS A 63 13.10 -1.17 18.81
N GLU A 64 14.22 -1.80 18.47
CA GLU A 64 15.54 -1.16 18.39
C GLU A 64 15.62 -0.05 17.36
N HIS A 65 14.88 -0.19 16.24
CA HIS A 65 14.90 0.74 15.12
C HIS A 65 13.68 1.68 15.05
N GLY A 66 12.80 1.64 16.05
CA GLY A 66 11.62 2.50 16.12
C GLY A 66 10.61 2.23 15.00
N VAL A 67 10.57 0.99 14.49
CA VAL A 67 9.62 0.57 13.45
C VAL A 67 8.27 0.32 14.11
N LYS A 68 7.25 1.06 13.68
CA LYS A 68 5.87 0.85 14.17
C LYS A 68 5.30 -0.47 13.67
N ILE A 69 4.35 -1.04 14.40
CA ILE A 69 3.67 -2.29 14.03
C ILE A 69 2.17 -2.06 14.12
N VAL A 70 1.45 -2.24 13.01
CA VAL A 70 0.01 -2.01 12.95
C VAL A 70 -0.69 -3.19 12.25
N ARG A 71 -1.84 -3.60 12.78
CA ARG A 71 -2.71 -4.61 12.17
C ARG A 71 -3.76 -3.95 11.27
N ARG A 72 -3.76 -4.33 9.97
CA ARG A 72 -4.81 -3.91 9.06
C ARG A 72 -6.02 -4.86 9.10
N LYS A 73 -7.18 -4.38 8.69
CA LYS A 73 -8.43 -5.17 8.62
C LYS A 73 -8.52 -6.08 7.38
N SER A 74 -7.73 -5.82 6.35
CA SER A 74 -7.62 -6.68 5.18
C SER A 74 -6.77 -7.92 5.45
N GLY A 75 -6.93 -8.95 4.62
CA GLY A 75 -6.09 -10.15 4.65
C GLY A 75 -4.72 -9.93 3.99
N GLY A 76 -4.06 -11.03 3.68
CA GLY A 76 -2.74 -11.04 3.03
C GLY A 76 -1.57 -11.17 4.00
N GLY A 77 -0.35 -11.07 3.46
CA GLY A 77 0.91 -11.24 4.18
C GLY A 77 1.37 -9.99 4.92
N CYS A 78 2.45 -10.14 5.67
CA CYS A 78 3.15 -9.06 6.34
C CYS A 78 3.85 -8.15 5.32
N VAL A 79 3.85 -6.84 5.56
CA VAL A 79 4.44 -5.82 4.71
C VAL A 79 5.28 -4.88 5.56
N TYR A 80 6.46 -4.50 5.06
CA TYR A 80 7.24 -3.37 5.57
C TYR A 80 7.02 -2.17 4.65
N SER A 81 6.81 -1.01 5.23
CA SER A 81 6.67 0.25 4.51
C SER A 81 7.50 1.33 5.16
N ASP A 82 8.10 2.19 4.35
CA ASP A 82 8.84 3.38 4.74
C ASP A 82 8.55 4.53 3.76
N LYS A 83 9.31 5.62 3.84
CA LYS A 83 9.16 6.76 2.92
C LYS A 83 9.52 6.44 1.46
N GLY A 84 10.26 5.36 1.21
CA GLY A 84 10.58 4.84 -0.13
C GLY A 84 9.50 3.95 -0.72
N ASN A 85 8.49 3.57 0.07
CA ASN A 85 7.36 2.77 -0.38
C ASN A 85 6.12 3.66 -0.56
N ILE A 86 5.63 3.75 -1.79
CA ILE A 86 4.39 4.46 -2.09
C ILE A 86 3.21 3.52 -1.81
N MET A 87 2.36 3.90 -0.88
CA MET A 87 1.10 3.23 -0.62
C MET A 87 0.03 3.81 -1.55
N VAL A 88 -0.82 2.96 -2.07
CA VAL A 88 -1.91 3.32 -2.98
C VAL A 88 -3.21 2.84 -2.39
N SER A 89 -4.22 3.70 -2.36
CA SER A 89 -5.58 3.37 -1.94
C SER A 89 -6.57 3.69 -3.05
N TYR A 90 -7.35 2.69 -3.43
CA TYR A 90 -8.50 2.82 -4.31
C TYR A 90 -9.77 2.41 -3.57
N VAL A 91 -10.70 3.33 -3.46
CA VAL A 91 -12.02 3.09 -2.88
C VAL A 91 -13.03 3.07 -4.01
N SER A 92 -13.58 1.88 -4.31
CA SER A 92 -14.49 1.72 -5.43
C SER A 92 -15.88 2.29 -5.12
N ALA A 93 -16.59 2.73 -6.16
CA ALA A 93 -18.03 2.73 -6.14
C ALA A 93 -18.55 1.29 -6.01
N LYS A 94 -19.85 1.13 -5.77
CA LYS A 94 -20.49 -0.20 -5.66
C LYS A 94 -20.20 -1.08 -6.87
N GLY A 95 -19.81 -2.32 -6.64
CA GLY A 95 -19.48 -3.27 -7.69
C GLY A 95 -19.08 -4.64 -7.14
N ASP A 96 -18.94 -5.62 -8.03
CA ASP A 96 -18.41 -6.92 -7.67
C ASP A 96 -16.93 -6.83 -7.26
N THR A 97 -16.62 -7.31 -6.08
CA THR A 97 -15.31 -7.19 -5.44
C THR A 97 -14.19 -7.79 -6.30
N SER A 98 -14.42 -8.94 -6.92
CA SER A 98 -13.41 -9.60 -7.75
C SER A 98 -13.10 -8.78 -9.01
N SER A 99 -14.14 -8.26 -9.65
CA SER A 99 -14.00 -7.38 -10.82
C SER A 99 -13.34 -6.04 -10.49
N VAL A 100 -13.62 -5.47 -9.32
CA VAL A 100 -12.98 -4.24 -8.81
C VAL A 100 -11.47 -4.47 -8.65
N PHE A 101 -11.10 -5.56 -7.99
CA PHE A 101 -9.71 -5.88 -7.72
C PHE A 101 -8.91 -6.16 -9.00
N GLU A 102 -9.49 -6.95 -9.90
CA GLU A 102 -8.86 -7.29 -11.18
C GLU A 102 -8.68 -6.06 -12.08
N ARG A 103 -9.66 -5.16 -12.12
CA ARG A 103 -9.56 -3.89 -12.86
C ARG A 103 -8.44 -3.01 -12.31
N TYR A 104 -8.35 -2.90 -10.97
CA TYR A 104 -7.28 -2.14 -10.34
C TYR A 104 -5.91 -2.70 -10.68
N LEU A 105 -5.69 -4.01 -10.51
CA LEU A 105 -4.40 -4.64 -10.83
C LEU A 105 -4.03 -4.47 -12.30
N SER A 106 -4.98 -4.63 -13.20
CA SER A 106 -4.75 -4.44 -14.64
C SER A 106 -4.37 -3.00 -14.97
N ALA A 107 -5.08 -2.03 -14.41
CA ALA A 107 -4.82 -0.61 -14.63
C ALA A 107 -3.46 -0.18 -14.04
N MET A 108 -3.11 -0.64 -12.84
CA MET A 108 -1.81 -0.34 -12.23
C MET A 108 -0.66 -0.97 -13.02
N THR A 109 -0.82 -2.22 -13.47
CA THR A 109 0.16 -2.87 -14.35
C THR A 109 0.35 -2.07 -15.65
N GLN A 110 -0.75 -1.65 -16.29
CA GLN A 110 -0.68 -0.82 -17.49
C GLN A 110 -0.02 0.54 -17.24
N CYS A 111 -0.32 1.17 -16.11
CA CYS A 111 0.31 2.43 -15.69
C CYS A 111 1.85 2.28 -15.63
N LEU A 112 2.34 1.20 -15.00
CA LEU A 112 3.78 0.90 -14.95
C LEU A 112 4.37 0.59 -16.33
N CYS A 113 3.63 -0.11 -17.21
CA CYS A 113 4.07 -0.36 -18.59
C CYS A 113 4.23 0.93 -19.39
N LEU A 114 3.39 1.96 -19.16
CA LEU A 114 3.54 3.27 -19.81
C LEU A 114 4.83 3.99 -19.40
N LEU A 115 5.43 3.64 -18.27
CA LEU A 115 6.77 4.12 -17.86
C LEU A 115 7.93 3.35 -18.52
N GLY A 116 7.62 2.39 -19.40
CA GLY A 116 8.61 1.57 -20.08
C GLY A 116 9.02 0.32 -19.31
N LEU A 117 8.32 -0.01 -18.21
CA LEU A 117 8.60 -1.20 -17.43
C LEU A 117 7.90 -2.43 -18.03
N GLU A 118 8.57 -3.58 -18.02
CA GLU A 118 7.96 -4.89 -18.33
C GLU A 118 7.21 -5.40 -17.09
N ALA A 119 6.07 -4.73 -16.80
CA ALA A 119 5.25 -5.07 -15.66
C ALA A 119 4.21 -6.13 -16.00
N GLU A 120 4.03 -7.10 -15.12
CA GLU A 120 3.04 -8.17 -15.25
C GLU A 120 2.34 -8.49 -13.94
N LYS A 121 1.10 -8.93 -14.01
CA LYS A 121 0.37 -9.47 -12.86
C LYS A 121 0.87 -10.87 -12.55
N SER A 122 1.06 -11.19 -11.27
CA SER A 122 1.48 -12.51 -10.83
C SER A 122 0.69 -12.98 -9.62
N GLY A 123 0.33 -14.26 -9.64
CA GLY A 123 -0.48 -14.85 -8.58
C GLY A 123 -1.83 -14.16 -8.43
N ARG A 124 -2.25 -13.93 -7.17
CA ARG A 124 -3.54 -13.34 -6.86
C ARG A 124 -3.51 -11.81 -6.73
N ASN A 125 -2.36 -11.26 -6.37
CA ASN A 125 -2.32 -9.88 -5.85
C ASN A 125 -0.97 -9.17 -6.01
N ASP A 126 -0.02 -9.73 -6.75
CA ASP A 126 1.30 -9.13 -6.94
C ASP A 126 1.44 -8.52 -8.35
N ILE A 127 2.26 -7.47 -8.45
CA ILE A 127 2.77 -6.98 -9.74
C ILE A 127 4.28 -7.18 -9.72
N LEU A 128 4.79 -7.78 -10.78
CA LEU A 128 6.21 -8.02 -10.98
C LEU A 128 6.76 -7.11 -12.08
N VAL A 129 8.04 -6.78 -11.95
CA VAL A 129 8.87 -6.21 -13.03
C VAL A 129 10.11 -7.08 -13.15
N GLN A 130 10.35 -7.61 -14.35
CA GLN A 130 11.45 -8.54 -14.62
C GLN A 130 11.50 -9.73 -13.63
N GLY A 131 10.33 -10.30 -13.34
CA GLY A 131 10.17 -11.46 -12.47
C GLY A 131 10.32 -11.19 -10.97
N ARG A 132 10.51 -9.95 -10.53
CA ARG A 132 10.57 -9.56 -9.11
C ARG A 132 9.39 -8.71 -8.71
N LYS A 133 8.86 -8.94 -7.52
CA LYS A 133 7.73 -8.20 -6.99
C LYS A 133 8.10 -6.74 -6.72
N VAL A 134 7.33 -5.83 -7.29
CA VAL A 134 7.39 -4.38 -7.05
C VAL A 134 6.15 -3.85 -6.34
N SER A 135 5.07 -4.65 -6.32
CA SER A 135 3.79 -4.27 -5.70
C SER A 135 3.11 -5.49 -5.10
N GLY A 136 2.59 -5.35 -3.90
CA GLY A 136 1.68 -6.29 -3.26
C GLY A 136 0.38 -5.60 -2.89
N ASN A 137 -0.76 -6.24 -3.19
CA ASN A 137 -2.06 -5.63 -3.04
C ASN A 137 -2.98 -6.48 -2.19
N ALA A 138 -3.89 -5.84 -1.47
CA ALA A 138 -4.92 -6.48 -0.69
C ALA A 138 -6.24 -5.72 -0.84
N LEU A 139 -7.32 -6.38 -0.48
CA LEU A 139 -8.64 -5.75 -0.50
C LEU A 139 -9.33 -5.89 0.86
N HIS A 140 -10.15 -4.90 1.16
CA HIS A 140 -11.06 -4.89 2.29
C HIS A 140 -12.48 -4.60 1.78
N GLN A 141 -13.37 -5.57 1.96
CA GLN A 141 -14.76 -5.43 1.52
C GLN A 141 -15.60 -4.83 2.63
N LEU A 142 -16.31 -3.77 2.30
CA LEU A 142 -17.37 -3.16 3.08
C LEU A 142 -18.73 -3.52 2.45
N PRO A 143 -19.87 -3.29 3.15
CA PRO A 143 -21.20 -3.67 2.63
C PRO A 143 -21.49 -3.12 1.22
N ASP A 144 -21.10 -1.88 0.93
CA ASP A 144 -21.40 -1.18 -0.31
C ASP A 144 -20.17 -0.74 -1.12
N ARG A 145 -18.97 -0.98 -0.63
CA ARG A 145 -17.70 -0.52 -1.21
C ARG A 145 -16.62 -1.58 -1.11
N THR A 146 -15.65 -1.52 -1.99
CA THR A 146 -14.41 -2.28 -1.87
C THR A 146 -13.25 -1.30 -1.78
N ILE A 147 -12.43 -1.44 -0.76
CA ILE A 147 -11.15 -0.76 -0.62
C ILE A 147 -10.08 -1.70 -1.17
N VAL A 148 -9.30 -1.23 -2.12
CA VAL A 148 -8.07 -1.90 -2.57
C VAL A 148 -6.91 -1.04 -2.14
N HIS A 149 -5.97 -1.63 -1.41
CA HIS A 149 -4.72 -0.96 -1.09
C HIS A 149 -3.52 -1.79 -1.51
N GLY A 150 -2.49 -1.12 -1.93
CA GLY A 150 -1.28 -1.73 -2.43
C GLY A 150 -0.04 -0.93 -2.08
N THR A 151 1.08 -1.60 -2.25
CA THR A 151 2.42 -1.03 -2.12
C THR A 151 3.04 -0.87 -3.49
N LEU A 152 3.86 0.15 -3.67
CA LEU A 152 4.81 0.28 -4.77
C LEU A 152 6.19 0.52 -4.15
N LEU A 153 7.07 -0.45 -4.24
CA LEU A 153 8.44 -0.37 -3.76
C LEU A 153 9.21 0.55 -4.72
N TYR A 154 9.28 1.86 -4.40
CA TYR A 154 10.03 2.81 -5.23
C TYR A 154 11.51 2.78 -4.87
N ASP A 155 11.85 3.11 -3.61
CA ASP A 155 13.21 3.11 -3.07
C ASP A 155 13.17 2.73 -1.57
N THR A 156 12.45 1.63 -1.29
CA THR A 156 12.29 1.06 0.06
C THR A 156 13.61 0.51 0.56
N ASP A 157 13.91 0.68 1.85
CA ASP A 157 15.04 0.01 2.50
C ASP A 157 14.75 -1.51 2.57
N LEU A 158 15.32 -2.24 1.60
CA LEU A 158 15.12 -3.70 1.49
C LEU A 158 15.88 -4.48 2.57
N ASP A 159 16.92 -3.89 3.18
CA ASP A 159 17.64 -4.51 4.29
C ASP A 159 16.79 -4.40 5.58
N ALA A 160 16.20 -3.22 5.84
CA ALA A 160 15.24 -3.06 6.92
C ALA A 160 14.01 -3.94 6.74
N LEU A 161 13.49 -4.06 5.52
CA LEU A 161 12.38 -4.96 5.19
C LEU A 161 12.72 -6.42 5.55
N GLU A 162 13.90 -6.91 5.15
CA GLU A 162 14.34 -8.29 5.43
C GLU A 162 14.55 -8.55 6.92
N GLN A 163 15.02 -7.55 7.67
CA GLN A 163 15.24 -7.66 9.12
C GLN A 163 13.93 -7.56 9.92
N ALA A 164 12.99 -6.73 9.49
CA ALA A 164 11.73 -6.49 10.21
C ALA A 164 10.72 -7.63 10.04
N ILE A 165 10.73 -8.32 8.89
CA ILE A 165 9.75 -9.37 8.57
C ILE A 165 10.40 -10.75 8.65
N ARG A 166 9.81 -11.64 9.44
CA ARG A 166 10.17 -13.06 9.50
C ARG A 166 9.19 -13.87 8.66
N PRO A 167 9.59 -14.39 7.49
CA PRO A 167 8.70 -15.29 6.76
C PRO A 167 8.57 -16.62 7.54
N PRO A 168 7.35 -17.19 7.67
CA PRO A 168 7.15 -18.49 8.31
C PRO A 168 8.04 -19.57 7.67
N VAL A 169 8.63 -20.41 8.49
CA VAL A 169 9.55 -21.50 8.09
C VAL A 169 8.92 -22.40 7.02
N GLU A 170 7.63 -22.70 7.13
CA GLU A 170 6.88 -23.49 6.14
C GLU A 170 6.82 -22.83 4.74
N LYS A 171 6.85 -21.51 4.65
CA LYS A 171 6.94 -20.80 3.36
C LYS A 171 8.36 -20.86 2.79
N LEU A 172 9.37 -20.90 3.64
CA LEU A 172 10.77 -21.03 3.24
C LEU A 172 11.06 -22.43 2.69
N GLU A 173 10.50 -23.48 3.28
CA GLU A 173 10.69 -24.86 2.85
C GLU A 173 9.98 -25.19 1.53
N ARG A 174 8.77 -24.66 1.29
CA ARG A 174 8.00 -24.92 0.06
C ARG A 174 8.59 -24.28 -1.19
N HIS A 175 9.41 -23.24 -1.09
CA HIS A 175 9.89 -22.45 -2.23
C HIS A 175 11.40 -22.47 -2.44
N ARG A 176 12.16 -23.44 -1.89
CA ARG A 176 13.63 -23.48 -1.99
C ARG A 176 14.25 -22.09 -1.75
N VAL A 177 14.03 -21.59 -0.53
CA VAL A 177 14.70 -20.46 0.13
C VAL A 177 15.32 -19.41 -0.81
N GLN A 178 14.47 -18.58 -1.42
CA GLN A 178 14.90 -17.23 -1.79
C GLN A 178 14.54 -16.29 -0.63
N SER A 179 15.48 -15.46 -0.18
CA SER A 179 15.21 -14.44 0.84
C SER A 179 14.10 -13.49 0.37
N VAL A 180 13.44 -12.79 1.29
CA VAL A 180 12.43 -11.79 0.93
C VAL A 180 13.03 -10.79 -0.05
N ARG A 181 14.28 -10.34 0.19
CA ARG A 181 15.03 -9.43 -0.66
C ARG A 181 15.21 -9.91 -2.10
N GLN A 182 15.46 -11.22 -2.30
CA GLN A 182 15.63 -11.78 -3.66
C GLN A 182 14.34 -11.78 -4.47
N ARG A 183 13.18 -11.77 -3.81
CA ARG A 183 11.85 -11.81 -4.43
C ARG A 183 11.28 -10.44 -4.77
N VAL A 184 11.80 -9.37 -4.14
CA VAL A 184 11.33 -8.00 -4.32
C VAL A 184 12.35 -7.14 -5.07
N ARG A 185 11.92 -6.00 -5.57
CA ARG A 185 12.76 -5.01 -6.26
C ARG A 185 12.19 -3.62 -6.09
N ASN A 186 13.06 -2.63 -5.98
CA ASN A 186 12.69 -1.24 -6.05
C ASN A 186 12.49 -0.78 -7.51
N LEU A 187 11.46 0.01 -7.75
CA LEU A 187 11.17 0.59 -9.07
C LEU A 187 12.25 1.59 -9.50
N ALA A 188 12.89 2.30 -8.58
CA ALA A 188 13.99 3.21 -8.86
C ALA A 188 15.16 2.53 -9.58
N GLU A 189 15.35 1.21 -9.37
CA GLU A 189 16.39 0.42 -10.07
C GLU A 189 16.07 0.19 -11.56
N CYS A 190 14.81 0.37 -11.96
CA CYS A 190 14.31 0.01 -13.29
C CYS A 190 13.78 1.21 -14.08
N LEU A 191 13.43 2.29 -13.40
CA LEU A 191 12.90 3.50 -14.00
C LEU A 191 14.03 4.37 -14.57
N ASP A 192 13.74 5.09 -15.66
CA ASP A 192 14.60 6.13 -16.16
C ASP A 192 14.57 7.33 -15.20
N PRO A 193 15.69 7.67 -14.54
CA PRO A 193 15.74 8.79 -13.60
C PRO A 193 15.54 10.15 -14.27
N ALA A 194 15.74 10.27 -15.58
CA ALA A 194 15.43 11.50 -16.31
C ALA A 194 13.90 11.71 -16.42
N ARG A 195 13.13 10.65 -16.38
CA ARG A 195 11.67 10.70 -16.46
C ARG A 195 11.00 10.66 -15.10
N ILE A 196 11.49 9.82 -14.20
CA ILE A 196 10.96 9.63 -12.83
C ILE A 196 12.12 9.77 -11.84
N PRO A 197 12.48 11.00 -11.47
CA PRO A 197 13.64 11.25 -10.61
C PRO A 197 13.40 10.99 -9.12
N SER A 198 12.15 10.88 -8.69
CA SER A 198 11.81 10.72 -7.28
C SER A 198 10.47 9.97 -7.06
N ALA A 199 10.20 9.60 -5.81
CA ALA A 199 8.92 9.02 -5.43
C ALA A 199 7.76 9.96 -5.72
N GLU A 200 7.91 11.26 -5.48
CA GLU A 200 6.92 12.30 -5.77
C GLU A 200 6.60 12.37 -7.27
N ALA A 201 7.61 12.20 -8.13
CA ALA A 201 7.40 12.16 -9.58
C ALA A 201 6.60 10.93 -10.00
N LEU A 202 6.84 9.77 -9.36
CA LEU A 202 6.05 8.56 -9.60
C LEU A 202 4.62 8.72 -9.08
N GLU A 203 4.43 9.29 -7.89
CA GLU A 203 3.10 9.61 -7.34
C GLU A 203 2.30 10.51 -8.28
N ALA A 204 2.92 11.59 -8.75
CA ALA A 204 2.28 12.52 -9.69
C ALA A 204 1.87 11.81 -10.99
N PHE A 205 2.75 10.98 -11.57
CA PHE A 205 2.44 10.21 -12.76
C PHE A 205 1.26 9.24 -12.56
N ILE A 206 1.24 8.54 -11.42
CA ILE A 206 0.13 7.63 -11.08
C ILE A 206 -1.18 8.40 -10.92
N LEU A 207 -1.15 9.53 -10.21
CA LEU A 207 -2.32 10.36 -10.00
C LEU A 207 -2.87 10.92 -11.32
N ASP A 208 -2.01 11.40 -12.22
CA ASP A 208 -2.39 11.86 -13.55
C ASP A 208 -3.01 10.73 -14.41
N TYR A 209 -2.51 9.50 -14.26
CA TYR A 209 -3.06 8.35 -14.97
C TYR A 209 -4.45 7.93 -14.48
N PHE A 210 -4.69 7.98 -13.17
CA PHE A 210 -5.92 7.48 -12.55
C PHE A 210 -6.98 8.54 -12.33
N CYS A 211 -6.61 9.78 -12.06
CA CYS A 211 -7.50 10.80 -11.53
C CYS A 211 -7.84 11.88 -12.54
N THR A 212 -9.09 12.36 -12.54
CA THR A 212 -9.56 13.46 -13.40
C THR A 212 -10.07 14.65 -12.61
N GLU A 213 -10.33 14.46 -11.32
CA GLU A 213 -10.86 15.49 -10.41
C GLU A 213 -10.16 15.36 -9.07
N THR A 214 -10.10 16.47 -8.33
CA THR A 214 -9.56 16.51 -6.97
C THR A 214 -10.64 16.87 -5.97
N VAL A 215 -10.67 16.19 -4.83
CA VAL A 215 -11.55 16.46 -3.70
C VAL A 215 -10.69 16.65 -2.45
N THR A 216 -10.75 17.84 -1.87
CA THR A 216 -10.03 18.16 -0.64
C THR A 216 -10.90 17.84 0.57
N LEU A 217 -10.37 17.03 1.48
CA LEU A 217 -10.98 16.81 2.79
C LEU A 217 -10.94 18.09 3.63
N THR A 218 -11.90 18.25 4.53
CA THR A 218 -11.90 19.38 5.46
C THR A 218 -11.06 19.08 6.72
N SER A 219 -10.70 20.12 7.46
CA SER A 219 -10.05 19.95 8.78
C SER A 219 -10.96 19.24 9.80
N ASN A 220 -12.27 19.23 9.59
CA ASN A 220 -13.19 18.45 10.41
C ASN A 220 -13.12 16.96 10.03
N ASP A 221 -13.03 16.64 8.73
CA ASP A 221 -12.87 15.26 8.26
C ASP A 221 -11.59 14.62 8.81
N THR A 222 -10.48 15.37 8.80
CA THR A 222 -9.21 14.87 9.36
C THR A 222 -9.31 14.55 10.86
N LYS A 223 -10.04 15.35 11.63
CA LYS A 223 -10.29 15.07 13.07
C LYS A 223 -11.14 13.82 13.27
N LEU A 224 -12.17 13.63 12.44
CA LEU A 224 -13.02 12.43 12.49
C LEU A 224 -12.23 11.19 12.10
N ILE A 225 -11.35 11.28 11.10
CA ILE A 225 -10.45 10.20 10.68
C ILE A 225 -9.50 9.83 11.83
N ASP A 226 -8.86 10.81 12.46
CA ASP A 226 -7.97 10.60 13.61
C ASP A 226 -8.68 9.93 14.80
N GLN A 227 -9.90 10.38 15.11
CA GLN A 227 -10.69 9.77 16.17
C GLN A 227 -11.03 8.32 15.84
N TYR A 228 -11.55 8.07 14.63
CA TYR A 228 -11.91 6.74 14.18
C TYR A 228 -10.70 5.80 14.14
N GLY A 229 -9.54 6.32 13.72
CA GLY A 229 -8.28 5.57 13.70
C GLY A 229 -7.92 5.05 15.09
N ARG A 230 -7.93 5.91 16.10
CA ARG A 230 -7.65 5.53 17.50
C ARG A 230 -8.64 4.52 18.09
N GLU A 231 -9.89 4.56 17.65
CA GLU A 231 -10.94 3.67 18.16
C GLU A 231 -10.97 2.30 17.44
N SER A 232 -10.46 2.22 16.21
CA SER A 232 -10.70 1.09 15.31
C SER A 232 -9.46 0.29 14.90
N PHE A 233 -8.28 0.80 15.15
CA PHE A 233 -7.02 0.15 14.80
C PHE A 233 -6.10 0.03 16.01
N GLU A 234 -5.30 -1.04 16.03
CA GLU A 234 -4.33 -1.32 17.09
C GLU A 234 -2.91 -0.97 16.66
N ASP A 235 -2.23 -0.14 17.46
CA ASP A 235 -0.78 -0.02 17.46
C ASP A 235 -0.22 -1.16 18.32
N LEU A 236 0.54 -2.06 17.70
CA LEU A 236 1.15 -3.24 18.30
C LEU A 236 2.65 -3.03 18.61
N SER A 237 3.12 -1.80 18.49
CA SER A 237 4.53 -1.45 18.76
C SER A 237 4.91 -1.74 20.21
N VAL A 238 6.12 -2.25 20.46
CA VAL A 238 6.64 -2.71 21.76
C VAL A 238 7.76 -1.82 22.27
#